data_91cb828ef7c2ade06341490f2c744c90
#
_entry.id   91cb828ef7c2ade06341490f2c744c90
#
_cell.length_a   1.000
_cell.length_b   1.000
_cell.length_c   1.000
_cell.angle_alpha   90.00
_cell.angle_beta   90.00
_cell.angle_gamma   90.00
#
_symmetry.space_group_name_H-M   'P 1'
#
loop_
_entity.id
_entity.type
_entity.pdbx_description
1 polymer ?
#
loop_
_entity_poly.entity_id
_entity_poly.type
_entity_poly.pdbx_seq_one_letter_code
_entity_poly.pdbx_strand_id
1 'polypeptide(L)'
;MNLKTSALIAVIGSACLSTAVAAAPCESLKSISIPNVTITSAQLVAAGPFVQPGGQGIAPTQAAQPIPAHCRVKLVLKPSSDSNINAELWLPSADWNGKFMAVGNGGFGGSIQGYGEMQVALRRGYATAGNDTGHTAADGPNGMFALGHPEKIVDFSHRALHEMTVT
;
A
#
# COMPACT_ATOMS: atom_id res chain seq x y z
N MET A 1 -8.60 18.29 -77.34
CA MET A 1 -8.75 19.18 -76.20
C MET A 1 -9.13 18.30 -74.97
N ASN A 2 -8.12 17.83 -74.22
CA ASN A 2 -8.32 16.82 -73.13
C ASN A 2 -8.28 17.55 -71.78
N LEU A 3 -9.43 17.68 -71.11
CA LEU A 3 -9.51 18.12 -69.73
C LEU A 3 -9.09 16.97 -68.79
N LYS A 4 -8.01 17.15 -68.05
CA LYS A 4 -7.66 16.26 -66.91
C LYS A 4 -8.30 16.83 -65.64
N THR A 5 -9.28 16.09 -65.13
CA THR A 5 -9.92 16.41 -63.84
C THR A 5 -9.06 15.79 -62.72
N SER A 6 -8.39 16.64 -61.94
CA SER A 6 -7.66 16.18 -60.72
C SER A 6 -8.61 16.15 -59.52
N ALA A 7 -8.83 14.98 -59.00
CA ALA A 7 -9.59 14.82 -57.73
C ALA A 7 -8.65 15.01 -56.54
N LEU A 8 -8.95 16.01 -55.69
CA LEU A 8 -8.30 16.20 -54.39
C LEU A 8 -8.94 15.27 -53.35
N ILE A 9 -8.20 14.33 -52.84
CA ILE A 9 -8.63 13.49 -51.72
C ILE A 9 -8.22 14.21 -50.41
N ALA A 10 -9.22 14.74 -49.69
CA ALA A 10 -8.99 15.29 -48.35
C ALA A 10 -8.92 14.15 -47.35
N VAL A 11 -7.74 13.92 -46.77
CA VAL A 11 -7.55 12.97 -45.65
C VAL A 11 -7.94 13.71 -44.34
N ILE A 12 -9.08 13.34 -43.78
CA ILE A 12 -9.52 13.84 -42.46
C ILE A 12 -8.81 12.97 -41.41
N GLY A 13 -7.73 13.51 -40.85
CA GLY A 13 -7.04 12.91 -39.72
C GLY A 13 -7.87 13.03 -38.44
N SER A 14 -8.41 11.90 -37.96
CA SER A 14 -9.08 11.82 -36.66
C SER A 14 -8.02 11.91 -35.56
N ALA A 15 -7.91 13.08 -34.92
CA ALA A 15 -7.07 13.24 -33.71
C ALA A 15 -7.77 12.55 -32.53
N CYS A 16 -7.27 11.38 -32.10
CA CYS A 16 -7.65 10.80 -30.82
C CYS A 16 -7.12 11.67 -29.68
N LEU A 17 -8.00 12.47 -29.08
CA LEU A 17 -7.71 13.14 -27.83
C LEU A 17 -7.67 12.08 -26.72
N SER A 18 -6.48 11.65 -26.31
CA SER A 18 -6.29 10.87 -25.11
C SER A 18 -6.53 11.79 -23.90
N THR A 19 -7.70 11.66 -23.26
CA THR A 19 -7.96 12.28 -21.97
C THR A 19 -7.09 11.57 -20.93
N ALA A 20 -6.05 12.23 -20.46
CA ALA A 20 -5.29 11.76 -19.29
C ALA A 20 -6.25 11.79 -18.09
N VAL A 21 -6.63 10.62 -17.58
CA VAL A 21 -7.34 10.52 -16.31
C VAL A 21 -6.35 10.93 -15.23
N ALA A 22 -6.58 12.08 -14.61
CA ALA A 22 -5.79 12.52 -13.47
C ALA A 22 -5.97 11.50 -12.34
N ALA A 23 -4.85 11.03 -11.78
CA ALA A 23 -4.90 10.17 -10.59
C ALA A 23 -5.61 10.90 -9.45
N ALA A 24 -6.49 10.21 -8.73
CA ALA A 24 -7.17 10.77 -7.57
C ALA A 24 -6.14 11.18 -6.51
N PRO A 25 -6.35 12.31 -5.79
CA PRO A 25 -5.46 12.68 -4.70
C PRO A 25 -5.37 11.57 -3.64
N CYS A 26 -4.18 11.36 -3.11
CA CYS A 26 -3.93 10.36 -2.07
C CYS A 26 -4.91 10.47 -0.90
N GLU A 27 -5.16 11.68 -0.45
CA GLU A 27 -6.02 12.02 0.68
C GLU A 27 -7.47 11.61 0.45
N SER A 28 -7.92 11.52 -0.82
CA SER A 28 -9.28 11.09 -1.16
C SER A 28 -9.56 9.64 -0.79
N LEU A 29 -8.53 8.81 -0.62
CA LEU A 29 -8.67 7.43 -0.16
C LEU A 29 -9.35 7.34 1.21
N LYS A 30 -9.22 8.36 2.06
CA LYS A 30 -9.91 8.40 3.36
C LYS A 30 -11.43 8.34 3.26
N SER A 31 -12.01 8.74 2.14
CA SER A 31 -13.46 8.72 1.93
C SER A 31 -13.98 7.39 1.37
N ILE A 32 -13.10 6.46 1.05
CA ILE A 32 -13.50 5.14 0.56
C ILE A 32 -14.08 4.34 1.73
N SER A 33 -15.26 3.76 1.51
CA SER A 33 -15.90 2.86 2.47
C SER A 33 -15.71 1.41 2.02
N ILE A 34 -15.05 0.64 2.87
CA ILE A 34 -14.81 -0.79 2.67
C ILE A 34 -15.35 -1.52 3.92
N PRO A 35 -16.12 -2.60 3.79
CA PRO A 35 -16.61 -3.35 4.95
C PRO A 35 -15.46 -3.78 5.86
N ASN A 36 -15.65 -3.60 7.17
CA ASN A 36 -14.69 -3.97 8.22
C ASN A 36 -13.34 -3.23 8.17
N VAL A 37 -13.20 -2.18 7.35
CA VAL A 37 -11.96 -1.42 7.19
C VAL A 37 -12.18 0.05 7.54
N THR A 38 -11.27 0.59 8.32
CA THR A 38 -11.20 2.03 8.60
C THR A 38 -9.87 2.56 8.09
N ILE A 39 -9.91 3.44 7.10
CA ILE A 39 -8.71 4.18 6.66
C ILE A 39 -8.49 5.32 7.64
N THR A 40 -7.47 5.18 8.48
CA THR A 40 -7.16 6.15 9.54
C THR A 40 -6.34 7.33 9.03
N SER A 41 -5.52 7.09 8.01
CA SER A 41 -4.69 8.12 7.37
C SER A 41 -4.42 7.77 5.91
N ALA A 42 -4.43 8.77 5.03
CA ALA A 42 -3.91 8.69 3.68
C ALA A 42 -3.16 10.00 3.40
N GLN A 43 -1.86 9.92 3.15
CA GLN A 43 -0.98 11.08 3.03
C GLN A 43 0.05 10.87 1.93
N LEU A 44 0.24 11.88 1.10
CA LEU A 44 1.33 11.91 0.15
C LEU A 44 2.65 12.15 0.91
N VAL A 45 3.59 11.22 0.78
CA VAL A 45 4.94 11.29 1.33
C VAL A 45 5.90 11.63 0.20
N ALA A 46 6.65 12.71 0.35
CA ALA A 46 7.68 13.11 -0.63
C ALA A 46 8.82 12.07 -0.69
N ALA A 47 9.50 12.02 -1.83
CA ALA A 47 10.71 11.21 -1.96
C ALA A 47 11.76 11.64 -0.93
N GLY A 48 12.40 10.68 -0.29
CA GLY A 48 13.39 10.95 0.74
C GLY A 48 13.75 9.76 1.61
N PRO A 49 14.56 9.96 2.66
CA PRO A 49 14.88 8.90 3.61
C PRO A 49 13.63 8.48 4.40
N PHE A 50 13.47 7.17 4.60
CA PHE A 50 12.39 6.65 5.42
C PHE A 50 12.78 6.66 6.90
N VAL A 51 11.86 7.15 7.74
CA VAL A 51 11.97 7.08 9.20
C VAL A 51 10.91 6.10 9.71
N GLN A 52 11.40 5.02 10.33
CA GLN A 52 10.51 3.99 10.87
C GLN A 52 9.69 4.53 12.05
N PRO A 53 8.37 4.30 12.09
CA PRO A 53 7.53 4.66 13.24
C PRO A 53 7.98 3.93 14.51
N GLY A 54 7.93 4.62 15.66
CA GLY A 54 8.28 4.04 16.96
C GLY A 54 9.76 4.18 17.35
N GLY A 55 10.58 4.84 16.54
CA GLY A 55 11.91 5.30 16.96
C GLY A 55 12.96 4.23 17.28
N GLN A 56 12.68 2.97 17.02
CA GLN A 56 13.71 1.91 17.06
C GLN A 56 14.50 1.95 15.74
N GLY A 57 15.03 3.13 15.42
CA GLY A 57 16.01 3.25 14.36
C GLY A 57 17.24 2.47 14.75
N ILE A 58 17.51 1.36 14.09
CA ILE A 58 18.88 0.96 13.85
C ILE A 58 19.52 2.21 13.25
N ALA A 59 20.49 2.79 13.97
CA ALA A 59 21.24 3.94 13.44
C ALA A 59 21.64 3.59 12.00
N PRO A 60 21.44 4.50 11.02
CA PRO A 60 21.74 4.20 9.63
C PRO A 60 23.24 3.92 9.50
N THR A 61 23.62 2.66 9.62
CA THR A 61 25.00 2.20 9.41
C THR A 61 25.38 2.20 7.93
N GLN A 62 24.38 2.40 7.07
CA GLN A 62 24.52 2.79 5.66
C GLN A 62 23.55 3.94 5.42
N ALA A 63 23.98 4.96 4.68
CA ALA A 63 23.10 6.04 4.25
C ALA A 63 21.81 5.45 3.68
N ALA A 64 20.71 5.61 4.41
CA ALA A 64 19.43 5.01 4.03
C ALA A 64 19.07 5.51 2.63
N GLN A 65 19.01 4.60 1.66
CA GLN A 65 18.68 4.97 0.29
C GLN A 65 17.28 5.62 0.31
N PRO A 66 17.12 6.78 -0.34
CA PRO A 66 15.83 7.43 -0.39
C PRO A 66 14.81 6.52 -1.07
N ILE A 67 13.57 6.59 -0.60
CA ILE A 67 12.42 5.93 -1.24
C ILE A 67 11.70 6.93 -2.12
N PRO A 68 11.02 6.47 -3.20
CA PRO A 68 10.20 7.31 -4.07
C PRO A 68 9.04 7.96 -3.32
N ALA A 69 8.53 9.06 -3.88
CA ALA A 69 7.27 9.62 -3.42
C ALA A 69 6.14 8.60 -3.55
N HIS A 70 5.30 8.52 -2.51
CA HIS A 70 4.24 7.53 -2.45
C HIS A 70 3.07 8.01 -1.60
N CYS A 71 1.89 7.46 -1.86
CA CYS A 71 0.75 7.61 -0.97
C CYS A 71 0.88 6.56 0.15
N ARG A 72 1.04 7.03 1.39
CA ARG A 72 1.07 6.19 2.58
C ARG A 72 -0.30 6.14 3.20
N VAL A 73 -0.91 4.96 3.20
CA VAL A 73 -2.24 4.71 3.76
C VAL A 73 -2.08 3.87 5.02
N LYS A 74 -2.70 4.31 6.12
CA LYS A 74 -2.83 3.52 7.34
C LYS A 74 -4.27 3.10 7.50
N LEU A 75 -4.48 1.84 7.85
CA LEU A 75 -5.82 1.29 7.98
C LEU A 75 -5.89 0.29 9.14
N VAL A 76 -7.09 0.11 9.65
CA VAL A 76 -7.44 -0.88 10.67
C VAL A 76 -8.51 -1.80 10.09
N LEU A 77 -8.25 -3.11 10.11
CA LEU A 77 -9.20 -4.11 9.67
C LEU A 77 -9.78 -4.84 10.90
N LYS A 78 -11.09 -4.99 10.91
CA LYS A 78 -11.85 -5.62 12.00
C LYS A 78 -12.83 -6.65 11.45
N PRO A 79 -12.33 -7.75 10.84
CA PRO A 79 -13.18 -8.78 10.25
C PRO A 79 -13.99 -9.58 11.26
N SER A 80 -13.63 -9.56 12.54
CA SER A 80 -14.42 -10.09 13.66
C SER A 80 -14.49 -9.10 14.81
N SER A 81 -15.32 -9.38 15.82
CA SER A 81 -15.48 -8.50 17.00
C SER A 81 -14.21 -8.40 17.85
N ASP A 82 -13.32 -9.38 17.77
CA ASP A 82 -12.05 -9.45 18.51
C ASP A 82 -10.84 -9.06 17.63
N SER A 83 -11.04 -8.89 16.33
CA SER A 83 -9.99 -8.50 15.41
C SER A 83 -9.65 -7.00 15.51
N ASN A 84 -8.36 -6.70 15.48
CA ASN A 84 -7.85 -5.34 15.38
C ASN A 84 -6.49 -5.37 14.67
N ILE A 85 -6.53 -5.45 13.34
CA ILE A 85 -5.35 -5.60 12.49
C ILE A 85 -4.95 -4.22 11.99
N ASN A 86 -3.78 -3.73 12.39
CA ASN A 86 -3.22 -2.51 11.82
C ASN A 86 -2.39 -2.85 10.59
N ALA A 87 -2.59 -2.11 9.51
CA ALA A 87 -1.84 -2.28 8.28
C ALA A 87 -1.42 -0.93 7.67
N GLU A 88 -0.36 -0.96 6.92
CA GLU A 88 0.07 0.15 6.07
C GLU A 88 0.18 -0.32 4.62
N LEU A 89 -0.31 0.53 3.71
CA LEU A 89 -0.21 0.36 2.26
C LEU A 89 0.55 1.56 1.69
N TRP A 90 1.55 1.30 0.85
CA TRP A 90 2.31 2.30 0.13
C TRP A 90 2.08 2.17 -1.36
N LEU A 91 1.51 3.22 -1.95
CA LEU A 91 1.19 3.28 -3.39
C LEU A 91 2.19 4.23 -4.07
N PRO A 92 2.98 3.78 -5.05
CA PRO A 92 3.86 4.68 -5.80
C PRO A 92 3.07 5.85 -6.39
N SER A 93 3.60 7.09 -6.26
CA SER A 93 2.98 8.27 -6.87
C SER A 93 3.25 8.36 -8.37
N ALA A 94 4.29 7.67 -8.84
CA ALA A 94 4.69 7.56 -10.24
C ALA A 94 5.32 6.19 -10.48
N ASP A 95 5.44 5.82 -11.74
CA ASP A 95 6.19 4.62 -12.19
C ASP A 95 5.73 3.29 -11.56
N TRP A 96 4.43 3.20 -11.21
CA TRP A 96 3.88 1.92 -10.76
C TRP A 96 4.01 0.84 -11.82
N ASN A 97 4.64 -0.27 -11.48
CA ASN A 97 4.90 -1.38 -12.40
C ASN A 97 3.71 -2.33 -12.61
N GLY A 98 2.51 -2.00 -12.10
CA GLY A 98 1.31 -2.81 -12.18
C GLY A 98 1.26 -3.98 -11.18
N LYS A 99 2.19 -4.05 -10.22
CA LYS A 99 2.32 -5.18 -9.28
C LYS A 99 2.15 -4.73 -7.84
N PHE A 100 1.70 -5.66 -7.01
CA PHE A 100 1.56 -5.54 -5.56
C PHE A 100 2.46 -6.55 -4.85
N MET A 101 3.05 -6.17 -3.72
CA MET A 101 3.85 -7.02 -2.87
C MET A 101 3.41 -6.87 -1.40
N ALA A 102 2.77 -7.88 -0.87
CA ALA A 102 2.53 -7.99 0.57
C ALA A 102 3.81 -8.48 1.26
N VAL A 103 4.15 -7.88 2.40
CA VAL A 103 5.27 -8.31 3.23
C VAL A 103 4.75 -8.87 4.55
N GLY A 104 5.42 -9.91 5.02
CA GLY A 104 5.07 -10.59 6.27
C GLY A 104 5.90 -10.14 7.46
N ASN A 105 5.61 -10.78 8.60
CA ASN A 105 6.30 -10.59 9.86
C ASN A 105 7.08 -11.84 10.25
N GLY A 106 8.08 -11.68 11.12
CA GLY A 106 8.80 -12.78 11.75
C GLY A 106 8.34 -13.03 13.18
N GLY A 107 8.62 -14.22 13.69
CA GLY A 107 8.30 -14.60 15.07
C GLY A 107 6.81 -14.51 15.37
N PHE A 108 6.46 -13.87 16.48
CA PHE A 108 5.06 -13.67 16.87
C PHE A 108 4.41 -12.40 16.28
N GLY A 109 5.10 -11.63 15.43
CA GLY A 109 4.51 -10.42 14.85
C GLY A 109 4.35 -9.29 15.88
N GLY A 110 3.15 -8.71 15.99
CA GLY A 110 2.82 -7.68 16.98
C GLY A 110 3.24 -6.25 16.59
N SER A 111 3.73 -6.09 15.39
CA SER A 111 4.04 -4.79 14.76
C SER A 111 4.27 -4.96 13.27
N ILE A 112 4.22 -3.88 12.51
CA ILE A 112 4.64 -3.89 11.11
C ILE A 112 6.16 -3.95 11.07
N GLN A 113 6.72 -5.12 10.77
CA GLN A 113 8.17 -5.36 10.77
C GLN A 113 8.79 -5.22 9.38
N GLY A 114 8.02 -5.43 8.32
CA GLY A 114 8.47 -5.51 6.94
C GLY A 114 8.82 -4.17 6.27
N TYR A 115 9.11 -3.10 7.00
CA TYR A 115 9.43 -1.80 6.39
C TYR A 115 10.65 -1.83 5.48
N GLY A 116 11.63 -2.69 5.75
CA GLY A 116 12.80 -2.87 4.89
C GLY A 116 12.41 -3.40 3.52
N GLU A 117 11.63 -4.45 3.50
CA GLU A 117 11.11 -5.09 2.29
C GLU A 117 10.15 -4.17 1.53
N MET A 118 9.28 -3.43 2.24
CA MET A 118 8.39 -2.42 1.65
C MET A 118 9.20 -1.33 0.93
N GLN A 119 10.30 -0.85 1.51
CA GLN A 119 11.17 0.12 0.87
C GLN A 119 11.79 -0.44 -0.43
N VAL A 120 12.25 -1.71 -0.39
CA VAL A 120 12.80 -2.38 -1.59
C VAL A 120 11.72 -2.52 -2.66
N ALA A 121 10.51 -2.96 -2.30
CA ALA A 121 9.40 -3.10 -3.22
C ALA A 121 9.03 -1.76 -3.86
N LEU A 122 8.90 -0.70 -3.05
CA LEU A 122 8.54 0.64 -3.53
C LEU A 122 9.58 1.19 -4.52
N ARG A 123 10.90 1.03 -4.24
CA ARG A 123 11.97 1.42 -5.19
C ARG A 123 11.91 0.68 -6.52
N ARG A 124 11.29 -0.49 -6.55
CA ARG A 124 11.06 -1.30 -7.76
C ARG A 124 9.71 -1.00 -8.43
N GLY A 125 9.00 0.03 -7.96
CA GLY A 125 7.72 0.45 -8.50
C GLY A 125 6.52 -0.41 -8.07
N TYR A 126 6.64 -1.26 -7.06
CA TYR A 126 5.51 -2.03 -6.54
C TYR A 126 4.66 -1.16 -5.60
N ALA A 127 3.34 -1.35 -5.65
CA ALA A 127 2.51 -1.11 -4.48
C ALA A 127 2.85 -2.17 -3.43
N THR A 128 2.88 -1.80 -2.14
CA THR A 128 3.31 -2.74 -1.09
C THR A 128 2.57 -2.49 0.21
N ALA A 129 2.33 -3.55 0.98
CA ALA A 129 1.67 -3.45 2.27
C ALA A 129 2.28 -4.42 3.30
N GLY A 130 2.15 -4.04 4.57
CA GLY A 130 2.49 -4.85 5.73
C GLY A 130 1.48 -4.64 6.86
N ASN A 131 1.37 -5.60 7.77
CA ASN A 131 0.44 -5.55 8.92
C ASN A 131 1.12 -6.01 10.22
N ASP A 132 0.41 -5.86 11.35
CA ASP A 132 0.88 -6.26 12.69
C ASP A 132 0.43 -7.65 13.13
N THR A 133 -0.23 -8.42 12.26
CA THR A 133 -0.81 -9.75 12.55
C THR A 133 -1.97 -9.76 13.54
N GLY A 134 -2.61 -8.61 13.78
CA GLY A 134 -3.83 -8.49 14.58
C GLY A 134 -3.61 -8.36 16.09
N HIS A 135 -2.38 -8.10 16.53
CA HIS A 135 -2.06 -7.83 17.93
C HIS A 135 -0.86 -6.88 18.05
N THR A 136 -0.56 -6.46 19.27
CA THR A 136 0.56 -5.54 19.56
C THR A 136 1.38 -6.06 20.74
N ALA A 137 2.54 -5.45 20.99
CA ALA A 137 3.36 -5.77 22.16
C ALA A 137 2.61 -5.55 23.48
N ALA A 138 1.56 -4.71 23.53
CA ALA A 138 0.73 -4.49 24.71
C ALA A 138 -0.14 -5.72 25.05
N ASP A 139 -0.41 -6.60 24.10
CA ASP A 139 -1.17 -7.83 24.31
C ASP A 139 -0.33 -8.92 25.00
N GLY A 140 0.89 -8.61 25.41
CA GLY A 140 1.81 -9.48 26.14
C GLY A 140 2.88 -10.16 25.28
N PRO A 141 3.90 -10.74 25.94
CA PRO A 141 5.01 -11.39 25.24
C PRO A 141 4.60 -12.75 24.63
N ASN A 142 5.34 -13.15 23.62
CA ASN A 142 5.16 -14.45 22.94
C ASN A 142 3.72 -14.64 22.44
N GLY A 143 3.09 -15.77 22.73
CA GLY A 143 1.74 -16.11 22.32
C GLY A 143 0.64 -15.63 23.28
N MET A 144 0.93 -14.76 24.24
CA MET A 144 -0.06 -14.28 25.23
C MET A 144 -1.23 -13.54 24.62
N PHE A 145 -1.05 -12.89 23.48
CA PHE A 145 -2.12 -12.24 22.73
C PHE A 145 -3.28 -13.19 22.39
N ALA A 146 -3.01 -14.49 22.31
CA ALA A 146 -3.99 -15.51 21.93
C ALA A 146 -4.79 -16.07 23.15
N LEU A 147 -4.33 -15.80 24.36
CA LEU A 147 -4.95 -16.38 25.58
C LEU A 147 -6.35 -15.78 25.81
N GLY A 148 -7.39 -16.61 25.64
CA GLY A 148 -8.79 -16.16 25.71
C GLY A 148 -9.29 -15.47 24.44
N HIS A 149 -8.47 -15.34 23.39
CA HIS A 149 -8.75 -14.63 22.15
C HIS A 149 -8.59 -15.53 20.91
N PRO A 150 -9.50 -16.53 20.67
CA PRO A 150 -9.37 -17.47 19.57
C PRO A 150 -9.34 -16.80 18.18
N GLU A 151 -10.03 -15.67 18.02
CA GLU A 151 -10.03 -14.91 16.76
C GLU A 151 -8.68 -14.27 16.45
N LYS A 152 -7.91 -13.89 17.46
CA LYS A 152 -6.53 -13.40 17.27
C LYS A 152 -5.58 -14.48 16.79
N ILE A 153 -5.84 -15.75 17.10
CA ILE A 153 -5.09 -16.87 16.54
C ILE A 153 -5.35 -16.99 15.03
N VAL A 154 -6.60 -16.79 14.62
CA VAL A 154 -6.99 -16.79 13.20
C VAL A 154 -6.37 -15.60 12.47
N ASP A 155 -6.39 -14.40 13.08
CA ASP A 155 -5.75 -13.21 12.53
C ASP A 155 -4.25 -13.46 12.32
N PHE A 156 -3.55 -13.91 13.35
CA PHE A 156 -2.12 -14.17 13.32
C PHE A 156 -1.75 -15.26 12.28
N SER A 157 -2.54 -16.34 12.18
CA SER A 157 -2.21 -17.48 11.34
C SER A 157 -2.33 -17.20 9.84
N HIS A 158 -3.36 -16.43 9.42
CA HIS A 158 -3.60 -16.16 8.00
C HIS A 158 -4.49 -14.96 7.70
N ARG A 159 -5.49 -14.65 8.56
CA ARG A 159 -6.53 -13.67 8.22
C ARG A 159 -5.98 -12.25 8.07
N ALA A 160 -5.01 -11.86 8.89
CA ALA A 160 -4.41 -10.53 8.78
C ALA A 160 -3.75 -10.31 7.41
N LEU A 161 -3.03 -11.31 6.90
CA LEU A 161 -2.43 -11.24 5.58
C LEU A 161 -3.49 -11.28 4.47
N HIS A 162 -4.47 -12.16 4.61
CA HIS A 162 -5.56 -12.29 3.63
C HIS A 162 -6.34 -10.98 3.49
N GLU A 163 -6.88 -10.47 4.58
CA GLU A 163 -7.68 -9.22 4.58
C GLU A 163 -6.89 -8.04 4.02
N MET A 164 -5.62 -7.88 4.41
CA MET A 164 -4.76 -6.82 3.88
C MET A 164 -4.55 -6.92 2.36
N THR A 165 -4.57 -8.14 1.79
CA THR A 165 -4.28 -8.34 0.36
C THR A 165 -5.51 -8.25 -0.53
N VAL A 166 -6.72 -8.47 0.00
CA VAL A 166 -7.98 -8.44 -0.77
C VAL A 166 -8.76 -7.15 -0.59
N THR A 167 -8.37 -6.31 0.37
CA THR A 167 -8.94 -4.98 0.62
C THR A 167 -8.39 -3.95 -0.34
#